data_5a8da61b113f350671eefa1a444220dd
#
_entry.id   5a8da61b113f350671eefa1a444220dd
#
_cell.length_a   1.000
_cell.length_b   1.000
_cell.length_c   1.000
_cell.angle_alpha   90.00
_cell.angle_beta   90.00
_cell.angle_gamma   90.00
#
_symmetry.space_group_name_H-M   'P 1'
#
loop_
_entity.id
_entity.type
_entity.pdbx_description
1 polymer ?
#
loop_
_entity_poly.entity_id
_entity_poly.type
_entity_poly.pdbx_seq_one_letter_code
_entity_poly.pdbx_strand_id
1 'polypeptide(L)'
;MFRLSSIFLLCWAALASAAFASDIRFFESVEGRWAGPGEIVAGKYKGTKFTCVFTGDNTQSKPGMNIDGYCRVGVFSQPMNAIIQKASTGYTGQFLDGEAGEGMDIIGGRYSGNKLVVNIKRKDLRGVMVASRAQENQLQMTISVRVDGRLVPVIGMRLDKLPQSGANIAKR
;
A
#
# COMPACT_ATOMS: atom_id res chain seq x y z
N MET A 1 47.06 -5.57 -22.24
CA MET A 1 45.60 -5.56 -22.60
C MET A 1 44.78 -6.07 -21.41
N PHE A 2 44.79 -5.45 -20.23
CA PHE A 2 44.04 -5.90 -19.04
C PHE A 2 43.61 -4.71 -18.17
N ARG A 3 42.83 -3.78 -18.69
CA ARG A 3 42.29 -2.66 -17.88
C ARG A 3 40.83 -2.26 -18.18
N LEU A 4 40.09 -2.96 -19.01
CA LEU A 4 38.69 -2.61 -19.34
C LEU A 4 37.61 -3.42 -18.59
N SER A 5 37.95 -4.54 -17.93
CA SER A 5 36.94 -5.40 -17.27
C SER A 5 36.49 -4.92 -15.89
N SER A 6 37.27 -4.07 -15.20
CA SER A 6 36.93 -3.66 -13.82
C SER A 6 35.88 -2.55 -13.72
N ILE A 7 35.66 -1.79 -14.79
CA ILE A 7 34.70 -0.66 -14.77
C ILE A 7 33.25 -1.13 -14.93
N PHE A 8 33.04 -2.29 -15.59
CA PHE A 8 31.68 -2.81 -15.82
C PHE A 8 31.01 -3.40 -14.56
N LEU A 9 31.81 -3.94 -13.62
CA LEU A 9 31.26 -4.50 -12.37
C LEU A 9 30.79 -3.44 -11.35
N LEU A 10 31.42 -2.27 -11.35
CA LEU A 10 31.05 -1.17 -10.42
C LEU A 10 29.74 -0.49 -10.78
N CYS A 11 29.32 -0.51 -12.04
CA CYS A 11 28.09 0.14 -12.49
C CYS A 11 26.80 -0.64 -12.09
N TRP A 12 26.87 -1.96 -11.94
CA TRP A 12 25.70 -2.77 -11.56
C TRP A 12 25.34 -2.68 -10.08
N ALA A 13 26.33 -2.47 -9.21
CA ALA A 13 26.07 -2.28 -7.76
C ALA A 13 25.35 -0.96 -7.44
N ALA A 14 25.57 0.08 -8.25
CA ALA A 14 24.93 1.39 -8.06
C ALA A 14 23.42 1.41 -8.41
N LEU A 15 22.99 0.60 -9.36
CA LEU A 15 21.57 0.53 -9.77
C LEU A 15 20.67 -0.17 -8.74
N ALA A 16 21.20 -1.19 -8.06
CA ALA A 16 20.45 -1.90 -7.00
C ALA A 16 20.22 -1.00 -5.76
N SER A 17 21.19 -0.17 -5.42
CA SER A 17 21.09 0.77 -4.30
C SER A 17 20.06 1.87 -4.53
N ALA A 18 19.92 2.34 -5.76
CA ALA A 18 18.93 3.37 -6.11
C ALA A 18 17.48 2.88 -6.01
N ALA A 19 17.21 1.63 -6.40
CA ALA A 19 15.88 1.03 -6.32
C ALA A 19 15.44 0.83 -4.86
N PHE A 20 16.34 0.39 -4.00
CA PHE A 20 16.07 0.20 -2.57
C PHE A 20 15.76 1.54 -1.86
N ALA A 21 16.53 2.58 -2.17
CA ALA A 21 16.30 3.91 -1.64
C ALA A 21 14.96 4.52 -2.09
N SER A 22 14.47 4.18 -3.29
CA SER A 22 13.18 4.66 -3.78
C SER A 22 12.00 4.03 -3.05
N ASP A 23 12.09 2.74 -2.70
CA ASP A 23 11.07 2.03 -1.94
C ASP A 23 10.92 2.64 -0.52
N ILE A 24 12.05 2.89 0.17
CA ILE A 24 12.05 3.52 1.50
C ILE A 24 11.35 4.87 1.45
N ARG A 25 11.75 5.76 0.53
CA ARG A 25 11.14 7.10 0.39
C ARG A 25 9.64 7.06 0.12
N PHE A 26 9.17 6.05 -0.60
CA PHE A 26 7.74 5.88 -0.81
C PHE A 26 7.01 5.61 0.52
N PHE A 27 7.47 4.63 1.32
CA PHE A 27 6.84 4.31 2.60
C PHE A 27 6.93 5.46 3.61
N GLU A 28 8.06 6.15 3.69
CA GLU A 28 8.20 7.39 4.48
C GLU A 28 7.19 8.46 4.06
N SER A 29 6.94 8.60 2.78
CA SER A 29 6.03 9.61 2.25
C SER A 29 4.56 9.34 2.55
N VAL A 30 4.19 8.07 2.72
CA VAL A 30 2.81 7.66 3.03
C VAL A 30 2.61 7.35 4.52
N GLU A 31 3.62 7.57 5.36
CA GLU A 31 3.51 7.52 6.81
C GLU A 31 2.58 8.60 7.35
N GLY A 32 1.90 8.28 8.48
CA GLY A 32 0.99 9.18 9.18
C GLY A 32 -0.48 8.84 8.96
N ARG A 33 -1.37 9.81 9.25
CA ARG A 33 -2.82 9.62 9.21
C ARG A 33 -3.41 10.06 7.88
N TRP A 34 -4.32 9.24 7.37
CA TRP A 34 -5.00 9.45 6.10
C TRP A 34 -6.49 9.20 6.25
N ALA A 35 -7.33 10.02 5.59
CA ALA A 35 -8.76 9.79 5.57
C ALA A 35 -9.36 10.15 4.22
N GLY A 36 -10.43 9.48 3.86
CA GLY A 36 -11.15 9.85 2.65
C GLY A 36 -12.19 8.85 2.20
N PRO A 37 -12.93 9.22 1.15
CA PRO A 37 -14.00 8.40 0.60
C PRO A 37 -13.48 7.26 -0.27
N GLY A 38 -14.29 6.20 -0.33
CA GLY A 38 -14.15 5.11 -1.28
C GLY A 38 -15.50 4.63 -1.77
N GLU A 39 -15.47 3.82 -2.80
CA GLU A 39 -16.66 3.22 -3.40
C GLU A 39 -16.37 1.81 -3.90
N ILE A 40 -17.35 0.93 -3.75
CA ILE A 40 -17.40 -0.37 -4.43
C ILE A 40 -17.90 -0.13 -5.84
N VAL A 41 -17.02 -0.27 -6.84
CA VAL A 41 -17.32 0.10 -8.24
C VAL A 41 -17.80 -1.08 -9.10
N ALA A 42 -17.73 -2.31 -8.58
CA ALA A 42 -18.20 -3.50 -9.28
C ALA A 42 -18.67 -4.60 -8.29
N GLY A 43 -19.40 -5.58 -8.81
CA GLY A 43 -19.91 -6.73 -8.06
C GLY A 43 -21.26 -6.46 -7.38
N LYS A 44 -21.65 -7.36 -6.46
CA LYS A 44 -22.94 -7.36 -5.77
C LYS A 44 -23.24 -6.05 -5.04
N TYR A 45 -22.22 -5.41 -4.49
CA TYR A 45 -22.34 -4.20 -3.66
C TYR A 45 -21.94 -2.92 -4.40
N LYS A 46 -21.92 -2.95 -5.74
CA LYS A 46 -21.60 -1.77 -6.57
C LYS A 46 -22.44 -0.55 -6.15
N GLY A 47 -21.78 0.61 -6.06
CA GLY A 47 -22.41 1.86 -5.64
C GLY A 47 -22.36 2.12 -4.14
N THR A 48 -21.93 1.13 -3.32
CA THR A 48 -21.73 1.35 -1.88
C THR A 48 -20.59 2.30 -1.64
N LYS A 49 -20.90 3.43 -1.02
CA LYS A 49 -19.91 4.44 -0.61
C LYS A 49 -19.52 4.21 0.83
N PHE A 50 -18.24 4.43 1.12
CA PHE A 50 -17.67 4.33 2.47
C PHE A 50 -16.62 5.42 2.71
N THR A 51 -16.24 5.61 3.96
CA THR A 51 -15.15 6.50 4.34
C THR A 51 -14.18 5.72 5.22
N CYS A 52 -12.89 5.84 4.93
CA CYS A 52 -11.85 5.20 5.72
C CYS A 52 -10.99 6.23 6.44
N VAL A 53 -10.44 5.81 7.58
CA VAL A 53 -9.38 6.49 8.31
C VAL A 53 -8.30 5.45 8.60
N PHE A 54 -7.06 5.74 8.18
CA PHE A 54 -5.91 4.88 8.38
C PHE A 54 -4.77 5.65 9.04
N THR A 55 -3.99 4.93 9.83
CA THR A 55 -2.67 5.35 10.30
C THR A 55 -1.65 4.38 9.73
N GLY A 56 -0.65 4.89 9.05
CA GLY A 56 0.48 4.12 8.53
C GLY A 56 1.73 4.42 9.33
N ASP A 57 2.36 3.38 9.87
CA ASP A 57 3.63 3.45 10.58
C ASP A 57 4.71 2.70 9.81
N ASN A 58 5.81 3.36 9.52
CA ASN A 58 6.91 2.80 8.76
C ASN A 58 7.63 1.70 9.56
N THR A 59 8.00 0.61 8.89
CA THR A 59 8.81 -0.45 9.50
C THR A 59 10.29 -0.08 9.42
N GLN A 60 10.97 0.06 10.57
CA GLN A 60 12.34 0.60 10.63
C GLN A 60 13.41 -0.32 10.04
N SER A 61 13.16 -1.62 9.88
CA SER A 61 14.17 -2.58 9.47
C SER A 61 14.22 -2.88 7.97
N LYS A 62 13.10 -2.68 7.26
CA LYS A 62 12.96 -2.94 5.81
C LYS A 62 11.92 -1.99 5.23
N PRO A 63 11.96 -1.69 3.90
CA PRO A 63 10.89 -0.94 3.28
C PRO A 63 9.55 -1.64 3.50
N GLY A 64 8.62 -0.97 4.16
CA GLY A 64 7.32 -1.55 4.53
C GLY A 64 6.52 -0.63 5.43
N MET A 65 5.31 -1.07 5.77
CA MET A 65 4.36 -0.30 6.56
C MET A 65 3.42 -1.21 7.33
N ASN A 66 3.13 -0.84 8.57
CA ASN A 66 1.98 -1.30 9.31
C ASN A 66 0.86 -0.27 9.13
N ILE A 67 -0.33 -0.72 8.84
CA ILE A 67 -1.50 0.12 8.62
C ILE A 67 -2.58 -0.33 9.58
N ASP A 68 -3.09 0.61 10.37
CA ASP A 68 -4.21 0.41 11.27
C ASP A 68 -5.30 1.43 10.99
N GLY A 69 -6.55 1.02 11.10
CA GLY A 69 -7.65 1.92 10.88
C GLY A 69 -9.01 1.26 10.78
N TYR A 70 -9.91 1.95 10.14
CA TYR A 70 -11.26 1.43 9.91
C TYR A 70 -11.88 2.08 8.67
N CYS A 71 -12.86 1.38 8.09
CA CYS A 71 -13.77 1.94 7.10
C CYS A 71 -15.20 1.92 7.63
N ARG A 72 -16.00 2.92 7.26
CA ARG A 72 -17.38 3.08 7.73
C ARG A 72 -18.36 3.17 6.56
N VAL A 73 -19.44 2.42 6.64
CA VAL A 73 -20.61 2.49 5.74
C VAL A 73 -21.81 2.86 6.61
N GLY A 74 -22.31 4.10 6.50
CA GLY A 74 -23.35 4.59 7.39
C GLY A 74 -22.95 4.50 8.85
N VAL A 75 -23.70 3.74 9.65
CA VAL A 75 -23.44 3.54 11.08
C VAL A 75 -22.48 2.37 11.37
N PHE A 76 -22.21 1.52 10.38
CA PHE A 76 -21.35 0.34 10.55
C PHE A 76 -19.90 0.70 10.35
N SER A 77 -19.05 0.25 11.26
CA SER A 77 -17.60 0.44 11.20
C SER A 77 -16.89 -0.92 11.15
N GLN A 78 -15.99 -1.06 10.19
CA GLN A 78 -15.19 -2.26 9.97
C GLN A 78 -13.73 -1.94 10.26
N PRO A 79 -13.09 -2.60 11.25
CA PRO A 79 -11.64 -2.50 11.46
C PRO A 79 -10.89 -3.00 10.22
N MET A 80 -9.77 -2.35 9.92
CA MET A 80 -8.92 -2.67 8.76
C MET A 80 -7.47 -2.56 9.20
N ASN A 81 -6.72 -3.65 9.08
CA ASN A 81 -5.30 -3.67 9.40
C ASN A 81 -4.54 -4.24 8.20
N ALA A 82 -3.31 -3.79 8.00
CA ALA A 82 -2.44 -4.38 6.99
C ALA A 82 -0.98 -4.33 7.43
N ILE A 83 -0.22 -5.31 7.00
CA ILE A 83 1.23 -5.33 7.11
C ILE A 83 1.77 -5.54 5.71
N ILE A 84 2.65 -4.65 5.25
CA ILE A 84 3.32 -4.73 3.96
C ILE A 84 4.82 -4.64 4.22
N GLN A 85 5.61 -5.58 3.69
CA GLN A 85 7.06 -5.59 3.86
C GLN A 85 7.77 -5.99 2.57
N LYS A 86 8.93 -5.40 2.33
CA LYS A 86 9.83 -5.81 1.24
C LYS A 86 10.38 -7.20 1.53
N ALA A 87 10.29 -8.07 0.53
CA ALA A 87 10.87 -9.42 0.51
C ALA A 87 11.86 -9.55 -0.66
N SER A 88 12.57 -10.67 -0.73
CA SER A 88 13.53 -10.94 -1.79
C SER A 88 12.92 -10.91 -3.20
N THR A 89 11.67 -11.36 -3.33
CA THR A 89 10.94 -11.46 -4.60
C THR A 89 9.83 -10.41 -4.73
N GLY A 90 9.96 -9.24 -4.10
CA GLY A 90 8.96 -8.18 -4.18
C GLY A 90 8.41 -7.76 -2.81
N TYR A 91 7.10 -7.87 -2.61
CA TYR A 91 6.44 -7.53 -1.35
C TYR A 91 5.67 -8.73 -0.80
N THR A 92 5.64 -8.85 0.52
CA THR A 92 4.83 -9.81 1.26
C THR A 92 4.07 -9.09 2.36
N GLY A 93 3.02 -9.71 2.89
CA GLY A 93 2.23 -9.17 3.97
C GLY A 93 0.80 -9.67 3.95
N GLN A 94 -0.05 -9.00 4.71
CA GLN A 94 -1.42 -9.41 4.90
C GLN A 94 -2.32 -8.22 5.16
N PHE A 95 -3.53 -8.26 4.59
CA PHE A 95 -4.63 -7.39 4.98
C PHE A 95 -5.60 -8.19 5.86
N LEU A 96 -5.87 -7.67 7.04
CA LEU A 96 -6.90 -8.19 7.94
C LEU A 96 -8.12 -7.27 7.81
N ASP A 97 -9.11 -7.70 7.08
CA ASP A 97 -10.33 -6.93 6.79
C ASP A 97 -11.47 -7.19 7.78
N GLY A 98 -11.12 -7.55 9.02
CA GLY A 98 -12.05 -7.79 10.12
C GLY A 98 -12.54 -9.23 10.25
N GLU A 99 -12.20 -10.12 9.34
CA GLU A 99 -12.43 -11.56 9.48
C GLU A 99 -11.22 -12.24 10.11
N ALA A 100 -11.39 -12.76 11.31
CA ALA A 100 -10.32 -13.46 12.03
C ALA A 100 -9.84 -14.68 11.23
N GLY A 101 -8.53 -14.71 10.93
CA GLY A 101 -7.85 -15.86 10.32
C GLY A 101 -8.00 -15.99 8.79
N GLU A 102 -8.69 -15.08 8.13
CA GLU A 102 -8.93 -15.15 6.66
C GLU A 102 -8.58 -13.84 5.93
N GLY A 103 -7.51 -13.18 6.33
CA GLY A 103 -7.04 -11.97 5.67
C GLY A 103 -6.63 -12.19 4.21
N MET A 104 -6.45 -11.09 3.49
CA MET A 104 -5.95 -11.11 2.12
C MET A 104 -4.43 -11.07 2.12
N ASP A 105 -3.78 -12.09 1.56
CA ASP A 105 -2.32 -12.18 1.50
C ASP A 105 -1.74 -11.32 0.39
N ILE A 106 -0.63 -10.66 0.68
CA ILE A 106 0.24 -10.04 -0.33
C ILE A 106 1.27 -11.08 -0.74
N ILE A 107 1.22 -11.50 -2.00
CA ILE A 107 2.02 -12.61 -2.54
C ILE A 107 3.07 -12.16 -3.57
N GLY A 108 3.38 -10.88 -3.62
CA GLY A 108 4.35 -10.28 -4.52
C GLY A 108 3.99 -8.85 -4.86
N GLY A 109 4.83 -8.21 -5.65
CA GLY A 109 4.57 -6.87 -6.10
C GLY A 109 5.83 -6.07 -6.41
N ARG A 110 5.66 -4.84 -6.83
CA ARG A 110 6.76 -3.91 -7.14
C ARG A 110 6.36 -2.48 -6.84
N TYR A 111 7.35 -1.69 -6.53
CA TYR A 111 7.26 -0.23 -6.55
C TYR A 111 7.92 0.29 -7.83
N SER A 112 7.29 1.24 -8.50
CA SER A 112 7.83 1.89 -9.69
C SER A 112 7.24 3.29 -9.85
N GLY A 113 8.11 4.28 -10.01
CA GLY A 113 7.70 5.67 -10.12
C GLY A 113 7.08 6.19 -8.82
N ASN A 114 5.78 6.36 -8.80
CA ASN A 114 5.00 6.79 -7.64
C ASN A 114 3.91 5.77 -7.26
N LYS A 115 4.03 4.52 -7.72
CA LYS A 115 3.01 3.47 -7.56
C LYS A 115 3.59 2.24 -6.88
N LEU A 116 2.94 1.81 -5.83
CA LEU A 116 3.10 0.48 -5.26
C LEU A 116 2.02 -0.43 -5.86
N VAL A 117 2.45 -1.49 -6.52
CA VAL A 117 1.56 -2.50 -7.09
C VAL A 117 1.84 -3.81 -6.37
N VAL A 118 0.84 -4.35 -5.68
CA VAL A 118 0.96 -5.64 -4.98
C VAL A 118 -0.07 -6.64 -5.49
N ASN A 119 0.36 -7.88 -5.64
CA ASN A 119 -0.51 -9.00 -5.95
C ASN A 119 -1.15 -9.49 -4.65
N ILE A 120 -2.45 -9.68 -4.67
CA ILE A 120 -3.23 -10.11 -3.52
C ILE A 120 -3.94 -11.42 -3.81
N LYS A 121 -4.06 -12.24 -2.75
CA LYS A 121 -4.72 -13.53 -2.80
C LYS A 121 -5.56 -13.76 -1.55
N ARG A 122 -6.78 -14.26 -1.71
CA ARG A 122 -7.64 -14.74 -0.63
C ARG A 122 -8.38 -15.98 -1.11
N LYS A 123 -8.06 -17.15 -0.56
CA LYS A 123 -8.58 -18.44 -1.09
C LYS A 123 -8.32 -18.54 -2.60
N ASP A 124 -9.34 -18.68 -3.40
CA ASP A 124 -9.27 -18.74 -4.87
C ASP A 124 -9.28 -17.37 -5.55
N LEU A 125 -9.65 -16.31 -4.81
CA LEU A 125 -9.64 -14.95 -5.33
C LEU A 125 -8.21 -14.47 -5.49
N ARG A 126 -7.90 -13.93 -6.67
CA ARG A 126 -6.64 -13.28 -6.98
C ARG A 126 -6.90 -11.88 -7.50
N GLY A 127 -6.05 -10.96 -7.15
CA GLY A 127 -6.21 -9.57 -7.54
C GLY A 127 -4.92 -8.79 -7.48
N VAL A 128 -5.08 -7.49 -7.67
CA VAL A 128 -4.00 -6.51 -7.60
C VAL A 128 -4.51 -5.31 -6.83
N MET A 129 -3.72 -4.83 -5.88
CA MET A 129 -3.90 -3.52 -5.28
C MET A 129 -2.85 -2.56 -5.83
N VAL A 130 -3.29 -1.40 -6.24
CA VAL A 130 -2.44 -0.29 -6.66
C VAL A 130 -2.63 0.86 -5.69
N ALA A 131 -1.56 1.27 -5.02
CA ALA A 131 -1.51 2.50 -4.24
C ALA A 131 -0.59 3.50 -4.95
N SER A 132 -1.07 4.71 -5.22
CA SER A 132 -0.30 5.74 -5.91
C SER A 132 -0.45 7.10 -5.22
N ARG A 133 0.66 7.82 -5.07
CA ARG A 133 0.63 9.23 -4.68
C ARG A 133 0.28 10.08 -5.88
N ALA A 134 -0.96 10.53 -5.94
CA ALA A 134 -1.41 11.44 -6.99
C ALA A 134 -0.83 12.85 -6.79
N GLN A 135 -0.73 13.28 -5.51
CA GLN A 135 -0.12 14.54 -5.05
C GLN A 135 0.58 14.27 -3.71
N GLU A 136 1.30 15.25 -3.18
CA GLU A 136 2.06 15.12 -1.94
C GLU A 136 1.20 14.64 -0.75
N ASN A 137 -0.01 15.18 -0.64
CA ASN A 137 -0.95 14.86 0.44
C ASN A 137 -2.16 14.05 -0.03
N GLN A 138 -2.06 13.37 -1.18
CA GLN A 138 -3.15 12.58 -1.73
C GLN A 138 -2.69 11.20 -2.18
N LEU A 139 -3.33 10.18 -1.64
CA LEU A 139 -3.12 8.78 -1.95
C LEU A 139 -4.36 8.22 -2.66
N GLN A 140 -4.17 7.65 -3.82
CA GLN A 140 -5.22 6.90 -4.53
C GLN A 140 -4.95 5.42 -4.41
N MET A 141 -6.00 4.65 -4.11
CA MET A 141 -5.93 3.20 -4.03
C MET A 141 -7.01 2.57 -4.91
N THR A 142 -6.63 1.52 -5.63
CA THR A 142 -7.56 0.72 -6.43
C THR A 142 -7.29 -0.75 -6.15
N ILE A 143 -8.35 -1.50 -5.83
CA ILE A 143 -8.30 -2.95 -5.72
C ILE A 143 -9.05 -3.51 -6.92
N SER A 144 -8.38 -4.40 -7.66
CA SER A 144 -8.96 -5.11 -8.79
C SER A 144 -8.87 -6.61 -8.54
N VAL A 145 -9.90 -7.34 -8.91
CA VAL A 145 -9.92 -8.80 -8.84
C VAL A 145 -9.85 -9.40 -10.24
N ARG A 146 -9.31 -10.61 -10.34
CA ARG A 146 -9.24 -11.35 -11.60
C ARG A 146 -10.53 -12.13 -11.82
N VAL A 147 -11.25 -11.77 -12.89
CA VAL A 147 -12.48 -12.44 -13.33
C VAL A 147 -12.26 -12.84 -14.80
N ASP A 148 -12.37 -14.11 -15.11
CA ASP A 148 -12.17 -14.66 -16.48
C ASP A 148 -10.87 -14.16 -17.15
N GLY A 149 -9.77 -14.17 -16.38
CA GLY A 149 -8.46 -13.75 -16.86
C GLY A 149 -8.23 -12.22 -16.90
N ARG A 150 -9.26 -11.39 -16.69
CA ARG A 150 -9.19 -9.93 -16.73
C ARG A 150 -9.18 -9.33 -15.34
N LEU A 151 -8.46 -8.22 -15.15
CA LEU A 151 -8.52 -7.44 -13.92
C LEU A 151 -9.72 -6.49 -13.97
N VAL A 152 -10.65 -6.65 -13.04
CA VAL A 152 -11.85 -5.83 -12.88
C VAL A 152 -11.69 -5.01 -11.62
N PRO A 153 -11.65 -3.66 -11.69
CA PRO A 153 -11.67 -2.81 -10.50
C PRO A 153 -12.94 -3.06 -9.69
N VAL A 154 -12.77 -3.29 -8.39
CA VAL A 154 -13.90 -3.55 -7.47
C VAL A 154 -13.99 -2.51 -6.36
N ILE A 155 -12.87 -1.92 -5.95
CA ILE A 155 -12.81 -0.86 -4.95
C ILE A 155 -11.91 0.26 -5.47
N GLY A 156 -12.39 1.50 -5.36
CA GLY A 156 -11.61 2.71 -5.54
C GLY A 156 -11.71 3.59 -4.31
N MET A 157 -10.59 4.19 -3.87
CA MET A 157 -10.59 5.16 -2.78
C MET A 157 -9.55 6.26 -3.00
N ARG A 158 -9.83 7.42 -2.45
CA ARG A 158 -8.93 8.57 -2.40
C ARG A 158 -8.82 9.04 -0.97
N LEU A 159 -7.60 9.07 -0.48
CA LEU A 159 -7.29 9.47 0.88
C LEU A 159 -6.47 10.75 0.86
N ASP A 160 -6.84 11.69 1.71
CA ASP A 160 -6.09 12.90 1.94
C ASP A 160 -5.35 12.79 3.27
N LYS A 161 -4.11 13.30 3.33
CA LYS A 161 -3.27 13.27 4.52
C LYS A 161 -3.83 14.21 5.57
N LEU A 162 -4.08 13.69 6.76
CA LEU A 162 -4.54 14.51 7.88
C LEU A 162 -3.35 15.23 8.53
N PRO A 163 -3.54 16.46 9.03
CA PRO A 163 -2.52 17.11 9.84
C PRO A 163 -2.14 16.23 11.02
N GLN A 164 -0.85 16.17 11.35
CA GLN A 164 -0.43 15.60 12.63
C GLN A 164 -1.02 16.48 13.72
N SER A 165 -1.87 15.90 14.57
CA SER A 165 -2.35 16.61 15.75
C SER A 165 -1.13 16.93 16.62
N GLY A 166 -0.70 18.19 16.61
CA GLY A 166 0.42 18.63 17.42
C GLY A 166 0.13 18.36 18.88
N ALA A 167 0.80 17.38 19.45
CA ALA A 167 0.94 17.23 20.91
C ALA A 167 1.87 18.34 21.44
N ASN A 168 1.50 19.61 21.25
CA ASN A 168 2.05 20.74 21.97
C ASN A 168 1.06 21.16 23.03
N ILE A 169 0.83 20.28 24.02
CA ILE A 169 0.43 20.76 25.34
C ILE A 169 1.75 21.07 26.05
N ALA A 170 2.18 22.34 25.89
CA ALA A 170 3.21 22.90 26.72
C ALA A 170 2.82 22.66 28.20
N LYS A 171 3.66 21.90 28.90
CA LYS A 171 3.66 21.92 30.38
C LYS A 171 3.96 23.35 30.79
N ARG A 172 2.98 24.05 31.31
CA ARG A 172 3.14 25.15 32.22
C ARG A 172 2.92 24.67 33.64
#